data_d958f1380afcafabbc8c636685a49498
#
_entry.id   d958f1380afcafabbc8c636685a49498
#
_cell.length_a   1.000
_cell.length_b   1.000
_cell.length_c   1.000
_cell.angle_alpha   90.00
_cell.angle_beta   90.00
_cell.angle_gamma   90.00
#
_symmetry.space_group_name_H-M   'P 1'
#
loop_
_entity.id
_entity.type
_entity.pdbx_description
1 polymer ?
#
loop_
_entity_poly.entity_id
_entity_poly.type
_entity_poly.pdbx_seq_one_letter_code
_entity_poly.pdbx_strand_id
1 'polypeptide(L)'
;MQIVEYRSRVVAVIGSVERPGLYPLTRPRATLADMIWAAGGPAKEAGRVVEFAPAADSAPSRAAEAAPASAPIRVDVELLLHAPVDHGQGINARVRPGDVITVSPAGSVLVDGWVQKPGSYPVTRGLTLSGAIAAAGGDMFASDRQHAAVKRTLGPGEERSFTVDLEAVADGRAGDVPITDGDVVRVPASMIRLVPWGVYSLAKGLVYVGGSVPLF
;
A
#
# COMPACT_ATOMS: atom_id res chain seq x y z
N MET A 1 20.88 -7.80 49.81
CA MET A 1 21.17 -7.36 48.44
C MET A 1 19.96 -7.76 47.62
N GLN A 2 18.98 -6.82 47.42
CA GLN A 2 17.78 -7.11 46.64
C GLN A 2 18.11 -6.87 45.18
N ILE A 3 17.99 -7.92 44.36
CA ILE A 3 18.02 -7.80 42.92
C ILE A 3 16.69 -7.14 42.53
N VAL A 4 16.72 -5.84 42.24
CA VAL A 4 15.61 -5.14 41.62
C VAL A 4 15.51 -5.65 40.18
N GLU A 5 14.48 -6.42 39.90
CA GLU A 5 14.15 -6.90 38.57
C GLU A 5 14.01 -5.67 37.64
N TYR A 6 15.00 -5.48 36.77
CA TYR A 6 14.96 -4.47 35.73
C TYR A 6 13.89 -4.89 34.73
N ARG A 7 12.65 -4.49 34.92
CA ARG A 7 11.63 -4.55 33.87
C ARG A 7 12.08 -3.59 32.78
N SER A 8 12.71 -4.15 31.77
CA SER A 8 13.11 -3.39 30.57
C SER A 8 11.89 -2.71 29.99
N ARG A 9 11.83 -1.37 30.08
CA ARG A 9 10.76 -0.56 29.50
C ARG A 9 10.94 -0.52 28.00
N VAL A 10 10.63 -1.62 27.33
CA VAL A 10 10.78 -1.76 25.87
C VAL A 10 9.42 -1.93 25.20
N VAL A 11 9.37 -1.52 23.97
CA VAL A 11 8.25 -1.68 23.04
C VAL A 11 8.77 -2.43 21.83
N ALA A 12 7.99 -3.39 21.34
CA ALA A 12 8.33 -4.11 20.12
C ALA A 12 7.79 -3.33 18.91
N VAL A 13 8.68 -2.98 17.97
CA VAL A 13 8.31 -2.42 16.68
C VAL A 13 8.70 -3.44 15.62
N ILE A 14 7.70 -4.02 14.94
CA ILE A 14 7.87 -5.11 14.00
C ILE A 14 7.17 -4.83 12.66
N GLY A 15 7.42 -5.67 11.66
CA GLY A 15 6.85 -5.53 10.33
C GLY A 15 7.70 -4.64 9.42
N SER A 16 7.05 -3.92 8.51
CA SER A 16 7.69 -3.13 7.45
C SER A 16 8.17 -1.77 7.94
N VAL A 17 9.16 -1.79 8.84
CA VAL A 17 9.93 -0.62 9.29
C VAL A 17 11.40 -0.80 8.88
N GLU A 18 12.16 0.29 8.80
CA GLU A 18 13.58 0.23 8.39
C GLU A 18 14.42 -0.64 9.33
N ARG A 19 14.15 -0.61 10.63
CA ARG A 19 14.87 -1.38 11.65
C ARG A 19 13.89 -1.99 12.65
N PRO A 20 13.34 -3.17 12.39
CA PRO A 20 12.48 -3.85 13.34
C PRO A 20 13.27 -4.29 14.58
N GLY A 21 12.66 -4.20 15.78
CA GLY A 21 13.34 -4.57 17.01
C GLY A 21 12.62 -4.10 18.28
N LEU A 22 13.33 -4.25 19.41
CA LEU A 22 12.87 -3.77 20.70
C LEU A 22 13.47 -2.38 20.99
N TYR A 23 12.62 -1.42 21.28
CA TYR A 23 13.00 -0.03 21.51
C TYR A 23 12.75 0.38 22.96
N PRO A 24 13.75 0.94 23.66
CA PRO A 24 13.57 1.41 25.02
C PRO A 24 12.71 2.69 25.02
N LEU A 25 11.76 2.75 25.94
CA LEU A 25 11.00 3.96 26.23
C LEU A 25 11.85 4.95 27.01
N THR A 26 12.52 5.87 26.32
CA THR A 26 13.37 6.91 26.91
C THR A 26 12.58 8.11 27.39
N ARG A 27 11.35 8.31 26.89
CA ARG A 27 10.47 9.42 27.23
C ARG A 27 9.22 8.94 27.98
N PRO A 28 8.78 9.63 29.04
CA PRO A 28 7.58 9.23 29.82
C PRO A 28 6.27 9.29 29.01
N ARG A 29 6.27 10.00 27.89
CA ARG A 29 5.10 10.23 27.02
C ARG A 29 5.41 9.90 25.57
N ALA A 30 6.06 8.76 25.33
CA ALA A 30 6.31 8.30 23.97
C ALA A 30 4.99 7.92 23.28
N THR A 31 4.90 8.22 21.99
CA THR A 31 3.74 7.95 21.14
C THR A 31 4.05 6.90 20.10
N LEU A 32 3.03 6.39 19.39
CA LEU A 32 3.20 5.46 18.27
C LEU A 32 4.15 6.02 17.21
N ALA A 33 3.96 7.29 16.82
CA ALA A 33 4.82 7.94 15.85
C ALA A 33 6.28 8.01 16.33
N ASP A 34 6.53 8.35 17.61
CA ASP A 34 7.90 8.39 18.16
C ASP A 34 8.60 7.05 18.04
N MET A 35 7.88 5.93 18.28
CA MET A 35 8.46 4.59 18.19
C MET A 35 8.73 4.17 16.75
N ILE A 36 7.85 4.48 15.83
CA ILE A 36 8.07 4.22 14.41
C ILE A 36 9.28 5.01 13.90
N TRP A 37 9.41 6.30 14.28
CA TRP A 37 10.57 7.11 13.93
C TRP A 37 11.86 6.60 14.59
N ALA A 38 11.80 6.09 15.82
CA ALA A 38 12.96 5.46 16.47
C ALA A 38 13.42 4.20 15.70
N ALA A 39 12.48 3.48 15.09
CA ALA A 39 12.76 2.34 14.21
C ALA A 39 13.26 2.73 12.80
N GLY A 40 13.54 4.02 12.56
CA GLY A 40 14.01 4.54 11.27
C GLY A 40 12.89 4.95 10.32
N GLY A 41 11.63 4.89 10.77
CA GLY A 41 10.46 5.14 9.96
C GLY A 41 9.93 3.90 9.24
N PRO A 42 8.82 4.04 8.52
CA PRO A 42 8.28 2.97 7.69
C PRO A 42 9.22 2.68 6.52
N ALA A 43 9.44 1.40 6.22
CA ALA A 43 10.22 0.94 5.07
C ALA A 43 9.55 1.34 3.74
N LYS A 44 10.27 1.22 2.63
CA LYS A 44 9.71 1.49 1.28
C LYS A 44 8.52 0.59 0.96
N GLU A 45 8.55 -0.63 1.48
CA GLU A 45 7.51 -1.66 1.30
C GLU A 45 6.44 -1.61 2.40
N ALA A 46 6.42 -0.55 3.22
CA ALA A 46 5.42 -0.37 4.24
C ALA A 46 4.05 -0.03 3.63
N GLY A 47 3.03 -0.73 4.11
CA GLY A 47 1.65 -0.43 3.81
C GLY A 47 1.14 0.79 4.57
N ARG A 48 -0.15 1.03 4.44
CA ARG A 48 -0.82 2.19 5.07
C ARG A 48 -1.28 1.93 6.49
N VAL A 49 -1.25 0.69 6.97
CA VAL A 49 -1.85 0.29 8.24
C VAL A 49 -0.79 -0.03 9.27
N VAL A 50 -0.90 0.62 10.42
CA VAL A 50 -0.21 0.25 11.67
C VAL A 50 -1.21 -0.42 12.58
N GLU A 51 -0.88 -1.61 13.05
CA GLU A 51 -1.62 -2.31 14.08
C GLU A 51 -0.94 -2.11 15.43
N PHE A 52 -1.67 -1.56 16.38
CA PHE A 52 -1.21 -1.35 17.74
C PHE A 52 -1.90 -2.34 18.68
N ALA A 53 -1.12 -3.21 19.30
CA ALA A 53 -1.58 -4.15 20.30
C ALA A 53 -1.06 -3.73 21.69
N PRO A 54 -1.93 -3.22 22.58
CA PRO A 54 -1.55 -2.90 23.95
C PRO A 54 -1.18 -4.17 24.73
N ALA A 55 -0.17 -4.08 25.60
CA ALA A 55 0.18 -5.18 26.48
C ALA A 55 -0.98 -5.55 27.43
N ALA A 56 -1.19 -6.84 27.63
CA ALA A 56 -2.30 -7.36 28.44
C ALA A 56 -2.29 -6.87 29.91
N ASP A 57 -1.13 -6.54 30.47
CA ASP A 57 -0.96 -6.02 31.84
C ASP A 57 -1.35 -4.54 32.00
N SER A 58 -1.76 -3.90 30.91
CA SER A 58 -2.13 -2.46 30.89
C SER A 58 -3.61 -2.22 31.19
N ALA A 59 -4.41 -3.25 31.42
CA ALA A 59 -5.81 -3.09 31.77
C ALA A 59 -5.94 -2.52 33.18
N PRO A 60 -6.67 -1.41 33.39
CA PRO A 60 -6.98 -0.94 34.72
C PRO A 60 -7.88 -1.98 35.40
N SER A 61 -7.38 -2.46 36.55
CA SER A 61 -8.07 -3.16 37.60
C SER A 61 -9.61 -3.12 37.57
N ARG A 62 -10.22 -4.26 37.71
CA ARG A 62 -11.57 -4.54 38.24
C ARG A 62 -12.80 -4.49 37.33
N ALA A 63 -12.69 -4.19 36.04
CA ALA A 63 -13.84 -4.29 35.13
C ALA A 63 -13.57 -5.21 33.91
N ALA A 64 -12.46 -5.92 33.86
CA ALA A 64 -11.99 -6.66 32.66
C ALA A 64 -12.20 -8.18 32.78
N GLU A 65 -13.20 -8.64 33.53
CA GLU A 65 -13.49 -10.08 33.61
C GLU A 65 -14.28 -10.63 32.42
N ALA A 66 -14.54 -9.80 31.39
CA ALA A 66 -15.30 -10.21 30.21
C ALA A 66 -14.92 -9.48 28.90
N ALA A 67 -13.77 -8.80 28.78
CA ALA A 67 -13.37 -8.25 27.49
C ALA A 67 -12.41 -9.21 26.79
N PRO A 68 -12.72 -9.68 25.55
CA PRO A 68 -11.73 -10.36 24.73
C PRO A 68 -10.52 -9.47 24.56
N ALA A 69 -9.31 -10.05 24.52
CA ALA A 69 -8.07 -9.33 24.30
C ALA A 69 -8.30 -8.21 23.30
N SER A 70 -8.04 -6.96 23.70
CA SER A 70 -8.42 -5.77 22.94
C SER A 70 -7.99 -5.93 21.49
N ALA A 71 -8.95 -5.89 20.58
CA ALA A 71 -8.66 -6.01 19.17
C ALA A 71 -7.57 -4.98 18.80
N PRO A 72 -6.60 -5.32 17.96
CA PRO A 72 -5.54 -4.39 17.59
C PRO A 72 -6.15 -3.13 16.99
N ILE A 73 -5.69 -1.97 17.48
CA ILE A 73 -6.11 -0.68 16.95
C ILE A 73 -5.40 -0.48 15.62
N ARG A 74 -6.16 -0.31 14.56
CA ARG A 74 -5.64 -0.04 13.22
C ARG A 74 -5.59 1.47 12.98
N VAL A 75 -4.41 1.97 12.66
CA VAL A 75 -4.16 3.39 12.41
C VAL A 75 -3.53 3.55 11.04
N ASP A 76 -3.97 4.57 10.29
CA ASP A 76 -3.32 4.90 9.02
C ASP A 76 -1.97 5.57 9.29
N VAL A 77 -0.89 5.02 8.70
CA VAL A 77 0.50 5.51 8.86
C VAL A 77 0.61 6.98 8.47
N GLU A 78 -0.06 7.37 7.39
CA GLU A 78 0.05 8.72 6.84
C GLU A 78 -0.62 9.75 7.76
N LEU A 79 -1.80 9.42 8.27
CA LEU A 79 -2.47 10.21 9.29
C LEU A 79 -1.66 10.29 10.59
N LEU A 80 -1.03 9.17 10.98
CA LEU A 80 -0.22 9.11 12.19
C LEU A 80 1.04 10.00 12.11
N LEU A 81 1.71 10.00 10.95
CA LEU A 81 2.97 10.74 10.76
C LEU A 81 2.77 12.23 10.50
N HIS A 82 1.61 12.63 9.97
CA HIS A 82 1.27 14.02 9.66
C HIS A 82 0.28 14.64 10.65
N ALA A 83 -0.28 13.84 11.57
CA ALA A 83 -1.16 14.37 12.59
C ALA A 83 -0.40 15.39 13.46
N PRO A 84 -0.99 16.55 13.77
CA PRO A 84 -0.44 17.45 14.76
C PRO A 84 -0.25 16.67 16.06
N VAL A 85 0.84 16.96 16.79
CA VAL A 85 1.24 16.27 18.02
C VAL A 85 0.17 16.50 19.10
N ASP A 86 -0.91 15.74 18.99
CA ASP A 86 -1.96 15.73 20.00
C ASP A 86 -1.55 14.71 21.08
N HIS A 87 -1.18 15.22 22.25
CA HIS A 87 -0.55 14.44 23.31
C HIS A 87 -1.52 13.44 23.95
N GLY A 88 -1.97 12.44 23.18
CA GLY A 88 -2.54 11.21 23.72
C GLY A 88 -4.04 11.05 23.72
N GLN A 89 -4.76 11.82 22.93
CA GLN A 89 -6.17 11.57 22.61
C GLN A 89 -6.32 11.67 21.09
N GLY A 90 -6.33 10.53 20.41
CA GLY A 90 -6.49 10.50 18.97
C GLY A 90 -5.71 9.36 18.31
N ILE A 91 -5.41 9.52 17.06
CA ILE A 91 -4.73 8.56 16.20
C ILE A 91 -3.33 8.20 16.72
N ASN A 92 -2.63 9.14 17.37
CA ASN A 92 -1.29 8.96 17.91
C ASN A 92 -1.32 8.57 19.40
N ALA A 93 -1.69 7.32 19.67
CA ALA A 93 -1.82 6.80 21.03
C ALA A 93 -0.48 6.77 21.77
N ARG A 94 -0.56 6.91 23.12
CA ARG A 94 0.61 6.73 24.00
C ARG A 94 0.99 5.27 24.09
N VAL A 95 2.28 5.02 24.05
CA VAL A 95 2.85 3.69 24.11
C VAL A 95 3.35 3.38 25.52
N ARG A 96 3.16 2.15 25.97
CA ARG A 96 3.55 1.63 27.28
C ARG A 96 4.57 0.50 27.13
N PRO A 97 5.33 0.20 28.18
CA PRO A 97 6.21 -0.97 28.15
C PRO A 97 5.44 -2.26 27.88
N GLY A 98 5.95 -3.08 26.97
CA GLY A 98 5.34 -4.34 26.57
C GLY A 98 4.33 -4.21 25.41
N ASP A 99 4.02 -3.02 24.94
CA ASP A 99 3.18 -2.83 23.76
C ASP A 99 3.89 -3.32 22.48
N VAL A 100 3.08 -3.73 21.51
CA VAL A 100 3.56 -4.17 20.21
C VAL A 100 2.98 -3.28 19.11
N ILE A 101 3.87 -2.77 18.27
CA ILE A 101 3.54 -1.94 17.11
C ILE A 101 3.92 -2.75 15.87
N THR A 102 2.95 -3.07 15.03
CA THR A 102 3.17 -3.80 13.79
C THR A 102 2.84 -2.92 12.60
N VAL A 103 3.82 -2.65 11.75
CA VAL A 103 3.60 -1.96 10.48
C VAL A 103 3.35 -3.01 9.42
N SER A 104 2.13 -3.03 8.87
CA SER A 104 1.77 -3.99 7.82
C SER A 104 2.59 -3.76 6.56
N PRO A 105 2.92 -4.82 5.78
CA PRO A 105 3.52 -4.65 4.47
C PRO A 105 2.55 -3.96 3.51
N ALA A 106 3.09 -3.36 2.45
CA ALA A 106 2.28 -2.84 1.36
C ALA A 106 1.48 -3.99 0.74
N GLY A 107 0.21 -3.75 0.52
CA GLY A 107 -0.61 -4.63 -0.29
C GLY A 107 -0.21 -4.59 -1.76
N SER A 108 -0.99 -5.22 -2.62
CA SER A 108 -0.73 -5.26 -4.05
C SER A 108 -1.94 -4.84 -4.87
N VAL A 109 -1.68 -4.23 -6.02
CA VAL A 109 -2.66 -3.95 -7.06
C VAL A 109 -2.40 -4.85 -8.26
N LEU A 110 -3.44 -5.47 -8.79
CA LEU A 110 -3.34 -6.21 -10.05
C LEU A 110 -3.59 -5.25 -11.22
N VAL A 111 -2.61 -5.12 -12.10
CA VAL A 111 -2.73 -4.34 -13.35
C VAL A 111 -2.84 -5.29 -14.52
N ASP A 112 -3.94 -5.20 -15.27
CA ASP A 112 -4.31 -6.12 -16.36
C ASP A 112 -4.76 -5.35 -17.61
N GLY A 113 -4.79 -6.06 -18.73
CA GLY A 113 -5.23 -5.52 -20.02
C GLY A 113 -4.09 -4.97 -20.88
N TRP A 114 -4.34 -3.85 -21.58
CA TRP A 114 -3.42 -3.28 -22.56
C TRP A 114 -2.34 -2.39 -21.95
N VAL A 115 -1.50 -3.02 -21.11
CA VAL A 115 -0.29 -2.46 -20.52
C VAL A 115 0.93 -3.27 -20.95
N GLN A 116 2.13 -2.69 -20.84
CA GLN A 116 3.36 -3.34 -21.30
C GLN A 116 3.65 -4.63 -20.51
N LYS A 117 3.45 -4.62 -19.22
CA LYS A 117 3.76 -5.72 -18.30
C LYS A 117 2.59 -5.91 -17.33
N PRO A 118 1.55 -6.67 -17.73
CA PRO A 118 0.47 -6.98 -16.78
C PRO A 118 1.01 -7.83 -15.63
N GLY A 119 0.51 -7.58 -14.41
CA GLY A 119 0.98 -8.28 -13.21
C GLY A 119 0.56 -7.61 -11.92
N SER A 120 1.06 -8.13 -10.80
CA SER A 120 0.81 -7.59 -9.47
C SER A 120 1.94 -6.62 -9.08
N TYR A 121 1.57 -5.44 -8.59
CA TYR A 121 2.50 -4.37 -8.20
C TYR A 121 2.26 -3.97 -6.74
N PRO A 122 3.31 -3.67 -5.96
CA PRO A 122 3.15 -3.24 -4.59
C PRO A 122 2.49 -1.86 -4.51
N VAL A 123 1.52 -1.72 -3.61
CA VAL A 123 0.85 -0.44 -3.35
C VAL A 123 1.71 0.39 -2.40
N THR A 124 2.67 1.11 -2.96
CA THR A 124 3.48 2.06 -2.19
C THR A 124 2.67 3.29 -1.80
N ARG A 125 3.17 4.05 -0.81
CA ARG A 125 2.51 5.28 -0.36
C ARG A 125 2.37 6.28 -1.50
N GLY A 126 1.17 6.84 -1.64
CA GLY A 126 0.85 7.81 -2.70
C GLY A 126 0.71 7.19 -4.09
N LEU A 127 0.65 5.85 -4.23
CA LEU A 127 0.43 5.21 -5.51
C LEU A 127 -0.95 5.58 -6.06
N THR A 128 -0.95 6.12 -7.25
CA THR A 128 -2.15 6.48 -8.01
C THR A 128 -2.36 5.51 -9.18
N LEU A 129 -3.50 5.62 -9.84
CA LEU A 129 -3.83 4.83 -11.02
C LEU A 129 -2.80 5.01 -12.13
N SER A 130 -2.45 6.26 -12.44
CA SER A 130 -1.41 6.54 -13.44
C SER A 130 -0.06 5.99 -13.02
N GLY A 131 0.28 6.07 -11.73
CA GLY A 131 1.50 5.50 -11.16
C GLY A 131 1.53 3.97 -11.27
N ALA A 132 0.41 3.28 -11.02
CA ALA A 132 0.32 1.83 -11.17
C ALA A 132 0.48 1.39 -12.63
N ILE A 133 -0.15 2.10 -13.57
CA ILE A 133 0.02 1.84 -15.01
C ILE A 133 1.46 2.12 -15.46
N ALA A 134 2.09 3.19 -14.97
CA ALA A 134 3.50 3.50 -15.23
C ALA A 134 4.43 2.40 -14.68
N ALA A 135 4.17 1.86 -13.48
CA ALA A 135 4.90 0.72 -12.92
C ALA A 135 4.77 -0.54 -13.81
N ALA A 136 3.62 -0.73 -14.46
CA ALA A 136 3.39 -1.77 -15.45
C ALA A 136 4.05 -1.48 -16.82
N GLY A 137 4.92 -0.48 -16.90
CA GLY A 137 5.63 -0.08 -18.13
C GLY A 137 4.84 0.87 -19.02
N GLY A 138 3.70 1.36 -18.57
CA GLY A 138 2.81 2.22 -19.32
C GLY A 138 1.76 1.45 -20.14
N ASP A 139 0.83 2.19 -20.70
CA ASP A 139 -0.20 1.67 -21.58
C ASP A 139 0.34 1.40 -23.00
N MET A 140 -0.25 0.46 -23.70
CA MET A 140 0.11 0.12 -25.08
C MET A 140 -0.61 1.03 -26.08
N PHE A 141 -0.10 1.14 -27.31
CA PHE A 141 -0.66 1.98 -28.37
C PHE A 141 -2.16 1.75 -28.63
N ALA A 142 -2.62 0.51 -28.55
CA ALA A 142 -4.02 0.16 -28.78
C ALA A 142 -4.87 0.17 -27.50
N SER A 143 -4.40 0.75 -26.42
CA SER A 143 -5.16 0.92 -25.18
C SER A 143 -6.28 1.95 -25.34
N ASP A 144 -7.39 1.72 -24.64
CA ASP A 144 -8.44 2.70 -24.45
C ASP A 144 -8.18 3.48 -23.16
N ARG A 145 -7.55 4.64 -23.30
CA ARG A 145 -7.15 5.50 -22.18
C ARG A 145 -8.33 6.19 -21.52
N GLN A 146 -9.46 6.30 -22.21
CA GLN A 146 -10.66 6.99 -21.69
C GLN A 146 -11.50 6.09 -20.78
N HIS A 147 -11.30 4.77 -20.85
CA HIS A 147 -12.12 3.80 -20.13
C HIS A 147 -11.30 2.84 -19.27
N ALA A 148 -10.23 3.33 -18.62
CA ALA A 148 -9.52 2.53 -17.64
C ALA A 148 -10.45 2.22 -16.45
N ALA A 149 -10.63 0.94 -16.13
CA ALA A 149 -11.50 0.50 -15.07
C ALA A 149 -10.71 0.15 -13.80
N VAL A 150 -11.19 0.59 -12.66
CA VAL A 150 -10.68 0.18 -11.33
C VAL A 150 -11.79 -0.56 -10.61
N LYS A 151 -11.50 -1.79 -10.19
CA LYS A 151 -12.36 -2.62 -9.38
C LYS A 151 -11.78 -2.71 -7.98
N ARG A 152 -12.55 -2.29 -6.99
CA ARG A 152 -12.17 -2.25 -5.58
C ARG A 152 -13.11 -3.12 -4.75
N THR A 153 -12.54 -3.98 -3.93
CA THR A 153 -13.31 -4.77 -2.95
C THR A 153 -13.37 -3.98 -1.63
N LEU A 154 -14.57 -3.64 -1.20
CA LEU A 154 -14.83 -2.88 0.04
C LEU A 154 -15.10 -3.81 1.23
N GLY A 155 -15.51 -5.05 0.97
CA GLY A 155 -15.82 -6.05 2.00
C GLY A 155 -16.25 -7.37 1.37
N PRO A 156 -16.59 -8.39 2.19
CA PRO A 156 -17.05 -9.68 1.69
C PRO A 156 -18.30 -9.52 0.81
N GLY A 157 -18.14 -9.74 -0.51
CA GLY A 157 -19.23 -9.64 -1.49
C GLY A 157 -19.56 -8.22 -1.95
N GLU A 158 -18.89 -7.18 -1.47
CA GLU A 158 -19.10 -5.81 -1.91
C GLU A 158 -17.94 -5.35 -2.79
N GLU A 159 -18.20 -5.22 -4.09
CA GLU A 159 -17.26 -4.75 -5.08
C GLU A 159 -17.77 -3.45 -5.71
N ARG A 160 -16.88 -2.48 -5.85
CA ARG A 160 -17.13 -1.23 -6.53
C ARG A 160 -16.25 -1.14 -7.76
N SER A 161 -16.88 -0.91 -8.92
CA SER A 161 -16.15 -0.65 -10.16
C SER A 161 -16.44 0.78 -10.62
N PHE A 162 -15.40 1.48 -11.07
CA PHE A 162 -15.51 2.81 -11.63
C PHE A 162 -14.51 2.99 -12.77
N THR A 163 -14.85 3.85 -13.71
CA THR A 163 -14.04 4.14 -14.90
C THR A 163 -13.34 5.47 -14.74
N VAL A 164 -12.11 5.54 -15.20
CA VAL A 164 -11.24 6.73 -15.13
C VAL A 164 -10.73 7.06 -16.53
N ASP A 165 -10.82 8.31 -16.91
CA ASP A 165 -10.23 8.85 -18.13
C ASP A 165 -8.76 9.26 -17.86
N LEU A 166 -7.82 8.41 -18.31
CA LEU A 166 -6.38 8.66 -18.14
C LEU A 166 -5.89 9.84 -18.99
N GLU A 167 -6.58 10.19 -20.08
CA GLU A 167 -6.24 11.37 -20.88
C GLU A 167 -6.60 12.64 -20.11
N ALA A 168 -7.78 12.67 -19.49
CA ALA A 168 -8.18 13.78 -18.64
C ALA A 168 -7.28 13.95 -17.40
N VAL A 169 -6.81 12.84 -16.82
CA VAL A 169 -5.82 12.87 -15.72
C VAL A 169 -4.49 13.41 -16.20
N ALA A 170 -3.96 12.93 -17.33
CA ALA A 170 -2.69 13.37 -17.89
C ALA A 170 -2.68 14.86 -18.26
N ASP A 171 -3.81 15.36 -18.73
CA ASP A 171 -4.00 16.79 -19.07
C ASP A 171 -4.28 17.68 -17.85
N GLY A 172 -4.37 17.10 -16.64
CA GLY A 172 -4.71 17.82 -15.41
C GLY A 172 -6.19 18.27 -15.33
N ARG A 173 -7.06 17.75 -16.21
CA ARG A 173 -8.51 18.06 -16.22
C ARG A 173 -9.29 17.22 -15.19
N ALA A 174 -8.72 16.10 -14.76
CA ALA A 174 -9.26 15.25 -13.70
C ALA A 174 -8.17 14.91 -12.68
N GLY A 175 -8.58 14.69 -11.41
CA GLY A 175 -7.69 14.22 -10.37
C GLY A 175 -7.34 12.75 -10.58
N ASP A 176 -6.09 12.39 -10.29
CA ASP A 176 -5.67 10.98 -10.31
C ASP A 176 -6.25 10.21 -9.12
N VAL A 177 -6.60 8.96 -9.34
CA VAL A 177 -7.27 8.12 -8.34
C VAL A 177 -6.24 7.38 -7.49
N PRO A 178 -6.27 7.52 -6.15
CA PRO A 178 -5.40 6.76 -5.27
C PRO A 178 -5.77 5.28 -5.31
N ILE A 179 -4.76 4.42 -5.47
CA ILE A 179 -4.89 2.96 -5.48
C ILE A 179 -4.75 2.43 -4.05
N THR A 180 -5.55 1.42 -3.74
CA THR A 180 -5.53 0.72 -2.45
C THR A 180 -5.21 -0.76 -2.65
N ASP A 181 -4.85 -1.43 -1.54
CA ASP A 181 -4.60 -2.87 -1.54
C ASP A 181 -5.81 -3.66 -2.05
N GLY A 182 -5.54 -4.67 -2.89
CA GLY A 182 -6.57 -5.52 -3.49
C GLY A 182 -7.29 -4.90 -4.69
N ASP A 183 -6.95 -3.68 -5.12
CA ASP A 183 -7.52 -3.09 -6.33
C ASP A 183 -7.10 -3.89 -7.58
N VAL A 184 -8.01 -3.97 -8.54
CA VAL A 184 -7.74 -4.50 -9.87
C VAL A 184 -7.93 -3.38 -10.89
N VAL A 185 -6.82 -3.02 -11.56
CA VAL A 185 -6.80 -2.02 -12.63
C VAL A 185 -6.84 -2.75 -13.96
N ARG A 186 -7.80 -2.42 -14.82
CA ARG A 186 -7.90 -2.95 -16.17
C ARG A 186 -7.89 -1.83 -17.18
N VAL A 187 -6.95 -1.89 -18.12
CA VAL A 187 -6.88 -0.98 -19.26
C VAL A 187 -7.42 -1.74 -20.50
N PRO A 188 -8.61 -1.40 -21.00
CA PRO A 188 -9.20 -2.11 -22.15
C PRO A 188 -8.49 -1.77 -23.45
N ALA A 189 -8.79 -2.53 -24.51
CA ALA A 189 -8.35 -2.24 -25.86
C ALA A 189 -9.27 -1.20 -26.53
N SER A 190 -8.70 -0.26 -27.27
CA SER A 190 -9.45 0.60 -28.16
C SER A 190 -9.74 -0.10 -29.46
N MET A 191 -11.02 -0.36 -29.77
CA MET A 191 -11.42 -1.02 -31.02
C MET A 191 -10.95 -0.26 -32.26
N ILE A 192 -10.92 1.07 -32.18
CA ILE A 192 -10.49 1.93 -33.31
C ILE A 192 -8.98 1.82 -33.54
N ARG A 193 -8.17 1.67 -32.48
CA ARG A 193 -6.71 1.57 -32.57
C ARG A 193 -6.22 0.14 -32.77
N LEU A 194 -7.07 -0.85 -32.50
CA LEU A 194 -6.73 -2.27 -32.63
C LEU A 194 -6.52 -2.68 -34.09
N VAL A 195 -7.32 -2.19 -35.02
CA VAL A 195 -7.26 -2.53 -36.45
C VAL A 195 -5.93 -2.10 -37.09
N PRO A 196 -5.46 -0.84 -36.95
CA PRO A 196 -4.14 -0.44 -37.45
C PRO A 196 -2.99 -1.21 -36.78
N TRP A 197 -3.12 -1.52 -35.50
CA TRP A 197 -2.10 -2.30 -34.79
C TRP A 197 -2.01 -3.74 -35.30
N GLY A 198 -3.13 -4.39 -35.58
CA GLY A 198 -3.18 -5.73 -36.16
C GLY A 198 -2.50 -5.78 -37.53
N VAL A 199 -2.78 -4.82 -38.41
CA VAL A 199 -2.13 -4.69 -39.72
C VAL A 199 -0.62 -4.46 -39.59
N TYR A 200 -0.20 -3.58 -38.69
CA TYR A 200 1.20 -3.29 -38.41
C TYR A 200 1.96 -4.51 -37.85
N SER A 201 1.36 -5.28 -36.94
CA SER A 201 1.97 -6.47 -36.37
C SER A 201 2.12 -7.62 -37.39
N LEU A 202 1.14 -7.79 -38.29
CA LEU A 202 1.21 -8.71 -39.38
C LEU A 202 2.31 -8.33 -40.40
N ALA A 203 2.41 -7.04 -40.74
CA ALA A 203 3.46 -6.54 -41.64
C ALA A 203 4.86 -6.76 -41.03
N LYS A 204 5.03 -6.52 -39.73
CA LYS A 204 6.29 -6.76 -39.01
C LYS A 204 6.67 -8.24 -38.98
N GLY A 205 5.68 -9.14 -38.79
CA GLY A 205 5.88 -10.58 -38.85
C GLY A 205 6.30 -11.07 -40.24
N LEU A 206 5.71 -10.52 -41.29
CA LEU A 206 6.06 -10.84 -42.68
C LEU A 206 7.49 -10.39 -43.07
N VAL A 207 7.92 -9.21 -42.60
CA VAL A 207 9.29 -8.72 -42.81
C VAL A 207 10.33 -9.61 -42.13
N TYR A 208 9.99 -10.15 -40.97
CA TYR A 208 10.92 -11.02 -40.21
C TYR A 208 11.05 -12.42 -40.84
N VAL A 209 10.00 -12.92 -41.48
CA VAL A 209 10.01 -14.21 -42.19
C VAL A 209 10.69 -14.07 -43.56
N GLY A 210 10.58 -12.91 -44.23
CA GLY A 210 11.20 -12.66 -45.54
C GLY A 210 12.70 -12.42 -45.53
N GLY A 211 13.29 -12.12 -44.33
CA GLY A 211 14.72 -11.81 -44.20
C GLY A 211 15.65 -13.03 -44.01
N SER A 212 15.14 -14.24 -43.96
CA SER A 212 15.91 -15.46 -43.66
C SER A 212 16.06 -16.45 -44.79
N VAL A 213 15.86 -16.05 -46.02
CA VAL A 213 16.16 -16.91 -47.18
C VAL A 213 17.52 -16.48 -47.77
N PRO A 214 18.63 -17.21 -47.54
CA PRO A 214 19.86 -16.97 -48.30
C PRO A 214 19.64 -17.42 -49.75
N LEU A 215 19.69 -16.48 -50.66
CA LEU A 215 19.84 -16.76 -52.08
C LEU A 215 21.28 -17.24 -52.33
N PHE A 216 21.43 -18.48 -52.71
CA PHE A 216 22.67 -19.02 -53.27
C PHE A 216 22.99 -18.37 -54.61
#